data_4ae7c50c8ce98d1adeff08fa7110cba8
#
_entry.id   4ae7c50c8ce98d1adeff08fa7110cba8
#
_cell.length_a   1.000
_cell.length_b   1.000
_cell.length_c   1.000
_cell.angle_alpha   90.00
_cell.angle_beta   90.00
_cell.angle_gamma   90.00
#
_symmetry.space_group_name_H-M   'P 1'
#
loop_
_entity.id
_entity.type
_entity.pdbx_description
1 polymer ?
#
loop_
_entity_poly.entity_id
_entity_poly.type
_entity_poly.pdbx_seq_one_letter_code
_entity_poly.pdbx_strand_id
1 'polypeptide(L)'
;MGKILYTGFKGKYNSSNKLVELLDGESLYLTNSFKGLRNDIDTIEEVYDKILMFGLDKTLREEIRFEKVAMRERIEIQTKMEIKHYLELAQTNEITYTIADKPTHYLCNDAYYHMMCNMECPVLFV
;
A
#
# COMPACT_ATOMS: atom_id res chain seq x y z
N MET A 1 12.68 7.06 -16.55
CA MET A 1 11.97 5.83 -16.17
C MET A 1 11.90 5.72 -14.68
N GLY A 2 10.71 5.52 -14.19
CA GLY A 2 10.47 5.52 -12.78
C GLY A 2 10.89 4.25 -12.06
N LYS A 3 11.48 4.40 -10.90
CA LYS A 3 11.79 3.29 -10.01
C LYS A 3 10.61 3.12 -9.06
N ILE A 4 10.01 1.94 -9.05
CA ILE A 4 8.81 1.66 -8.27
C ILE A 4 9.11 0.59 -7.22
N LEU A 5 8.67 0.84 -5.98
CA LEU A 5 8.72 -0.16 -4.93
C LEU A 5 7.32 -0.73 -4.72
N TYR A 6 7.22 -2.05 -4.67
CA TYR A 6 5.98 -2.75 -4.34
C TYR A 6 6.13 -3.39 -2.98
N THR A 7 5.13 -3.25 -2.12
CA THR A 7 5.15 -3.90 -0.80
C THR A 7 3.95 -4.82 -0.63
N GLY A 8 4.16 -5.90 0.08
CA GLY A 8 3.13 -6.81 0.53
C GLY A 8 3.44 -7.24 1.95
N PHE A 9 2.60 -8.06 2.54
CA PHE A 9 2.82 -8.58 3.88
C PHE A 9 3.25 -10.04 3.83
N LYS A 10 4.13 -10.41 4.75
CA LYS A 10 4.56 -11.79 4.92
C LYS A 10 3.38 -12.67 5.37
N GLY A 11 3.48 -13.95 5.14
CA GLY A 11 2.50 -14.90 5.62
C GLY A 11 1.98 -15.82 4.53
N LYS A 12 1.84 -17.09 4.85
CA LYS A 12 1.44 -18.14 3.91
C LYS A 12 0.03 -17.89 3.33
N TYR A 13 -0.86 -17.30 4.14
CA TYR A 13 -2.24 -17.08 3.75
C TYR A 13 -2.54 -15.62 3.40
N ASN A 14 -1.51 -14.81 3.26
CA ASN A 14 -1.68 -13.41 2.87
C ASN A 14 -1.40 -13.26 1.37
N SER A 15 -2.44 -12.99 0.60
CA SER A 15 -2.34 -12.91 -0.85
C SER A 15 -1.54 -11.71 -1.34
N SER A 16 -1.31 -10.69 -0.50
CA SER A 16 -0.58 -9.50 -0.93
C SER A 16 0.86 -9.82 -1.35
N ASN A 17 1.53 -10.75 -0.65
CA ASN A 17 2.90 -11.11 -1.05
C ASN A 17 2.94 -11.84 -2.39
N LYS A 18 1.92 -12.63 -2.67
CA LYS A 18 1.83 -13.35 -3.94
C LYS A 18 1.57 -12.42 -5.11
N LEU A 19 0.77 -11.38 -4.87
CA LEU A 19 0.52 -10.36 -5.88
C LEU A 19 1.82 -9.62 -6.20
N VAL A 20 2.58 -9.24 -5.18
CA VAL A 20 3.85 -8.54 -5.36
C VAL A 20 4.87 -9.38 -6.14
N GLU A 21 4.89 -10.69 -5.93
CA GLU A 21 5.77 -11.60 -6.67
C GLU A 21 5.50 -11.59 -8.17
N LEU A 22 4.28 -11.28 -8.58
CA LEU A 22 3.89 -11.23 -9.99
C LEU A 22 4.26 -9.90 -10.66
N LEU A 23 4.61 -8.89 -9.88
CA LEU A 23 4.91 -7.56 -10.40
C LEU A 23 6.40 -7.43 -10.71
N ASP A 24 6.70 -6.71 -11.78
CA ASP A 24 8.08 -6.46 -12.20
C ASP A 24 8.60 -5.18 -11.56
N GLY A 25 9.48 -5.34 -10.58
CA GLY A 25 10.06 -4.22 -9.85
C GLY A 25 10.69 -4.67 -8.55
N GLU A 26 11.10 -3.71 -7.75
CA GLU A 26 11.65 -4.01 -6.43
C GLU A 26 10.52 -4.26 -5.45
N SER A 27 10.76 -5.14 -4.51
CA SER A 27 9.75 -5.55 -3.54
C SER A 27 10.28 -5.53 -2.11
N LEU A 28 9.38 -5.28 -1.18
CA LEU A 28 9.64 -5.37 0.24
C LEU A 28 8.43 -6.06 0.90
N TYR A 29 8.70 -7.09 1.69
CA TYR A 29 7.64 -7.81 2.40
C TYR A 29 7.66 -7.41 3.86
N LEU A 30 6.52 -6.90 4.33
CA LEU A 30 6.39 -6.33 5.67
C LEU A 30 6.03 -7.40 6.69
N THR A 31 6.65 -7.30 7.87
CA THR A 31 6.37 -8.17 9.00
C THR A 31 5.01 -7.85 9.61
N ASN A 32 4.28 -8.87 10.04
CA ASN A 32 2.94 -8.72 10.59
C ASN A 32 2.94 -8.33 12.07
N SER A 33 3.63 -7.25 12.39
CA SER A 33 3.62 -6.62 13.72
C SER A 33 3.93 -5.14 13.55
N PHE A 34 3.44 -4.30 14.47
CA PHE A 34 3.69 -2.86 14.37
C PHE A 34 5.18 -2.54 14.40
N LYS A 35 5.91 -3.12 15.33
CA LYS A 35 7.35 -2.90 15.42
C LYS A 35 8.09 -3.44 14.20
N GLY A 36 7.73 -4.63 13.75
CA GLY A 36 8.38 -5.29 12.62
C GLY A 36 8.20 -4.54 11.32
N LEU A 37 6.97 -4.14 11.00
CA LEU A 37 6.71 -3.41 9.76
C LEU A 37 7.39 -2.04 9.74
N ARG A 38 7.44 -1.35 10.88
CA ARG A 38 8.13 -0.06 10.96
C ARG A 38 9.62 -0.22 10.76
N ASN A 39 10.22 -1.26 11.36
CA ASN A 39 11.63 -1.55 11.16
C ASN A 39 11.91 -1.90 9.70
N ASP A 40 11.06 -2.69 9.07
CA ASP A 40 11.21 -3.05 7.65
C ASP A 40 11.21 -1.80 6.77
N ILE A 41 10.28 -0.88 7.01
CA ILE A 41 10.20 0.37 6.26
C ILE A 41 11.43 1.23 6.51
N ASP A 42 11.91 1.28 7.74
CA ASP A 42 13.09 2.06 8.11
C ASP A 42 14.38 1.55 7.44
N THR A 43 14.38 0.32 6.93
CA THR A 43 15.55 -0.22 6.19
C THR A 43 15.65 0.30 4.77
N ILE A 44 14.63 0.98 4.26
CA ILE A 44 14.63 1.49 2.89
C ILE A 44 15.63 2.65 2.79
N GLU A 45 16.66 2.47 1.96
CA GLU A 45 17.70 3.47 1.76
C GLU A 45 17.65 4.09 0.36
N GLU A 46 16.97 3.43 -0.58
CA GLU A 46 16.89 3.90 -1.95
C GLU A 46 15.78 4.91 -2.15
N VAL A 47 15.93 5.73 -3.18
CA VAL A 47 14.92 6.70 -3.59
C VAL A 47 14.05 6.10 -4.67
N TYR A 48 12.74 6.17 -4.50
CA TYR A 48 11.76 5.67 -5.48
C TYR A 48 10.94 6.82 -6.03
N ASP A 49 10.43 6.64 -7.23
CA ASP A 49 9.51 7.62 -7.85
C ASP A 49 8.09 7.45 -7.31
N LYS A 50 7.73 6.24 -7.00
CA LYS A 50 6.45 5.95 -6.33
C LYS A 50 6.51 4.61 -5.62
N ILE A 51 5.59 4.43 -4.67
CA ILE A 51 5.48 3.19 -3.89
C ILE A 51 4.02 2.74 -3.94
N LEU A 52 3.81 1.48 -4.31
CA LEU A 52 2.50 0.85 -4.28
C LEU A 52 2.52 -0.23 -3.20
N MET A 53 1.62 -0.09 -2.23
CA MET A 53 1.52 -1.00 -1.11
C MET A 53 0.24 -1.84 -1.24
N PHE A 54 0.36 -3.13 -0.98
CA PHE A 54 -0.77 -4.06 -1.06
C PHE A 54 -0.99 -4.75 0.28
N GLY A 55 -2.25 -4.90 0.64
CA GLY A 55 -2.65 -5.63 1.83
C GLY A 55 -3.88 -6.48 1.55
N LEU A 56 -4.17 -7.39 2.46
CA LEU A 56 -5.34 -8.26 2.36
C LEU A 56 -6.42 -7.77 3.32
N ASP A 57 -7.62 -7.55 2.80
CA ASP A 57 -8.81 -7.35 3.61
C ASP A 57 -9.76 -8.49 3.31
N LYS A 58 -9.92 -9.38 4.28
CA LYS A 58 -10.74 -10.59 4.12
C LYS A 58 -12.22 -10.31 3.97
N THR A 59 -12.65 -9.07 4.25
CA THR A 59 -14.05 -8.67 4.07
C THR A 59 -14.38 -8.30 2.64
N LEU A 60 -13.37 -8.01 1.82
CA LEU A 60 -13.57 -7.70 0.40
C LEU A 60 -13.73 -8.97 -0.42
N ARG A 61 -14.65 -8.93 -1.37
CA ARG A 61 -14.95 -10.06 -2.27
C ARG A 61 -14.94 -9.57 -3.71
N GLU A 62 -14.00 -10.09 -4.50
CA GLU A 62 -13.90 -9.78 -5.92
C GLU A 62 -13.80 -8.28 -6.22
N GLU A 63 -13.26 -7.52 -5.26
CA GLU A 63 -13.06 -6.09 -5.45
C GLU A 63 -11.75 -5.65 -4.79
N ILE A 64 -11.26 -4.49 -5.21
CA ILE A 64 -10.10 -3.85 -4.60
C ILE A 64 -10.53 -2.52 -3.99
N ARG A 65 -9.74 -2.04 -3.05
CA ARG A 65 -10.00 -0.76 -2.40
C ARG A 65 -8.76 0.11 -2.43
N PHE A 66 -8.92 1.32 -2.96
CA PHE A 66 -7.86 2.31 -2.94
C PHE A 66 -7.96 3.14 -1.66
N GLU A 67 -6.90 3.15 -0.89
CA GLU A 67 -6.85 3.86 0.39
C GLU A 67 -6.27 5.26 0.18
N LYS A 68 -7.06 6.30 0.44
CA LYS A 68 -6.62 7.69 0.25
C LYS A 68 -5.95 8.28 1.48
N VAL A 69 -6.18 7.72 2.65
CA VAL A 69 -5.77 8.33 3.92
C VAL A 69 -5.31 7.29 4.92
N ALA A 70 -4.31 7.64 5.71
CA ALA A 70 -3.88 6.87 6.87
C ALA A 70 -3.85 7.75 8.10
N MET A 71 -3.92 7.18 9.30
CA MET A 71 -3.99 7.93 10.54
C MET A 71 -3.15 7.29 11.64
N ARG A 72 -2.51 8.14 12.43
CA ARG A 72 -1.83 7.72 13.67
C ARG A 72 -2.07 8.81 14.72
N GLU A 73 -2.52 8.40 15.91
CA GLU A 73 -2.74 9.32 17.03
C GLU A 73 -3.60 10.55 16.64
N ARG A 74 -4.68 10.32 15.90
CA ARG A 74 -5.62 11.34 15.42
C ARG A 74 -5.06 12.26 14.34
N ILE A 75 -3.86 12.00 13.85
CA ILE A 75 -3.28 12.75 12.74
C ILE A 75 -3.49 11.95 11.45
N GLU A 76 -4.16 12.56 10.48
CA GLU A 76 -4.41 11.96 9.19
C GLU A 76 -3.42 12.46 8.15
N ILE A 77 -2.96 11.56 7.29
CA ILE A 77 -2.14 11.89 6.12
C ILE A 77 -2.84 11.36 4.89
N GLN A 78 -3.03 12.21 3.90
CA GLN A 78 -3.62 11.82 2.63
C GLN A 78 -2.51 11.49 1.62
N THR A 79 -2.78 10.54 0.75
CA THR A 79 -1.84 10.18 -0.31
C THR A 79 -1.63 11.35 -1.26
N LYS A 80 -0.40 11.51 -1.73
CA LYS A 80 -0.04 12.46 -2.78
C LYS A 80 -0.19 11.82 -4.16
N MET A 81 -0.50 10.52 -4.21
CA MET A 81 -0.64 9.79 -5.47
C MET A 81 -1.90 10.24 -6.20
N GLU A 82 -1.76 10.55 -7.48
CA GLU A 82 -2.92 10.80 -8.33
C GLU A 82 -3.56 9.45 -8.67
N ILE A 83 -4.74 9.17 -8.12
CA ILE A 83 -5.37 7.85 -8.27
C ILE A 83 -6.21 7.71 -9.53
N LYS A 84 -6.50 8.82 -10.23
CA LYS A 84 -7.35 8.80 -11.41
C LYS A 84 -6.93 7.76 -12.44
N HIS A 85 -5.64 7.66 -12.69
CA HIS A 85 -5.11 6.69 -13.65
C HIS A 85 -5.44 5.25 -13.25
N TYR A 86 -5.33 4.95 -11.95
CA TYR A 86 -5.61 3.60 -11.44
C TYR A 86 -7.10 3.28 -11.50
N LEU A 87 -7.95 4.28 -11.25
CA LEU A 87 -9.40 4.10 -11.38
C LEU A 87 -9.78 3.82 -12.85
N GLU A 88 -9.17 4.53 -13.78
CA GLU A 88 -9.41 4.31 -15.21
C GLU A 88 -8.96 2.90 -15.64
N LEU A 89 -7.82 2.44 -15.14
CA LEU A 89 -7.34 1.08 -15.41
C LEU A 89 -8.29 0.03 -14.86
N ALA A 90 -8.82 0.24 -13.65
CA ALA A 90 -9.78 -0.68 -13.05
C ALA A 90 -11.07 -0.74 -13.88
N GLN A 91 -11.59 0.42 -14.30
CA GLN A 91 -12.79 0.49 -15.14
C GLN A 91 -12.58 -0.21 -16.48
N THR A 92 -11.44 0.04 -17.14
CA THR A 92 -11.12 -0.55 -18.43
C THR A 92 -11.02 -2.07 -18.35
N ASN A 93 -10.54 -2.59 -17.23
CA ASN A 93 -10.37 -4.04 -17.03
C ASN A 93 -11.53 -4.68 -16.27
N GLU A 94 -12.63 -3.95 -16.09
CA GLU A 94 -13.84 -4.42 -15.42
C GLU A 94 -13.59 -4.93 -14.00
N ILE A 95 -12.65 -4.28 -13.30
CA ILE A 95 -12.33 -4.60 -11.90
C ILE A 95 -13.21 -3.72 -11.01
N THR A 96 -13.97 -4.35 -10.12
CA THR A 96 -14.78 -3.64 -9.15
C THR A 96 -13.86 -3.02 -8.09
N TYR A 97 -14.08 -1.73 -7.78
CA TYR A 97 -13.27 -1.03 -6.78
C TYR A 97 -14.10 -0.11 -5.91
N THR A 98 -13.54 0.21 -4.75
CA THR A 98 -14.06 1.26 -3.88
C THR A 98 -12.91 2.19 -3.52
N ILE A 99 -13.24 3.37 -3.01
CA ILE A 99 -12.27 4.36 -2.56
C ILE A 99 -12.54 4.63 -1.09
N ALA A 100 -11.55 4.45 -0.24
CA ALA A 100 -11.68 4.74 1.18
C ALA A 100 -11.18 6.14 1.48
N ASP A 101 -12.09 7.01 1.92
CA ASP A 101 -11.77 8.38 2.34
C ASP A 101 -11.42 8.46 3.82
N LYS A 102 -11.63 7.37 4.55
CA LYS A 102 -11.33 7.28 5.97
C LYS A 102 -10.27 6.23 6.20
N PRO A 103 -9.39 6.42 7.20
CA PRO A 103 -8.36 5.43 7.45
C PRO A 103 -8.97 4.09 7.88
N THR A 104 -8.35 3.03 7.41
CA THR A 104 -8.62 1.69 7.93
C THR A 104 -7.88 1.55 9.26
N HIS A 105 -7.72 0.33 9.75
CA HIS A 105 -7.10 0.12 11.05
C HIS A 105 -6.10 -1.03 10.98
N TYR A 106 -5.42 -1.25 12.10
CA TYR A 106 -4.40 -2.29 12.23
C TYR A 106 -3.14 -2.04 11.40
N LEU A 107 -2.51 -3.13 11.02
CA LEU A 107 -1.18 -3.12 10.43
C LEU A 107 -1.13 -2.40 9.08
N CYS A 108 -2.17 -2.55 8.26
CA CYS A 108 -2.21 -1.90 6.95
C CYS A 108 -2.19 -0.38 7.08
N ASN A 109 -3.02 0.15 7.95
CA ASN A 109 -3.05 1.59 8.21
C ASN A 109 -1.71 2.10 8.78
N ASP A 110 -1.14 1.37 9.72
CA ASP A 110 0.12 1.76 10.34
C ASP A 110 1.27 1.74 9.33
N ALA A 111 1.33 0.71 8.50
CA ALA A 111 2.34 0.62 7.45
C ALA A 111 2.21 1.77 6.45
N TYR A 112 0.98 2.08 6.04
CA TYR A 112 0.70 3.16 5.10
C TYR A 112 1.12 4.51 5.67
N TYR A 113 0.72 4.78 6.91
CA TYR A 113 1.09 6.02 7.61
C TYR A 113 2.61 6.15 7.71
N HIS A 114 3.27 5.09 8.18
CA HIS A 114 4.72 5.11 8.38
C HIS A 114 5.48 5.32 7.07
N MET A 115 5.02 4.66 6.00
CA MET A 115 5.62 4.84 4.68
C MET A 115 5.46 6.28 4.19
N MET A 116 4.26 6.85 4.29
CA MET A 116 4.02 8.23 3.86
C MET A 116 4.81 9.25 4.67
N CYS A 117 5.04 8.99 5.96
CA CYS A 117 5.85 9.88 6.79
C CYS A 117 7.33 9.86 6.44
N ASN A 118 7.83 8.73 5.95
CA ASN A 118 9.26 8.52 5.74
C ASN A 118 9.69 8.69 4.29
N MET A 119 8.75 8.76 3.35
CA MET A 119 9.06 8.87 1.93
C MET A 119 8.55 10.18 1.36
N GLU A 120 9.36 10.79 0.47
CA GLU A 120 8.95 12.01 -0.21
C GLU A 120 8.12 11.73 -1.47
N CYS A 121 8.28 10.53 -2.05
CA CYS A 121 7.54 10.15 -3.25
C CYS A 121 6.08 9.83 -2.94
N PRO A 122 5.22 9.84 -3.96
CA PRO A 122 3.83 9.40 -3.78
C PRO A 122 3.74 7.94 -3.37
N VAL A 123 2.84 7.64 -2.42
CA VAL A 123 2.58 6.31 -1.88
C VAL A 123 1.08 6.03 -1.98
N LEU A 124 0.70 4.87 -2.45
CA LEU A 124 -0.70 4.44 -2.50
C LEU A 124 -0.85 3.05 -1.92
N PHE A 125 -1.86 2.85 -1.08
CA PHE A 125 -2.22 1.56 -0.53
C PHE A 125 -3.47 1.01 -1.24
N VAL A 126 -3.39 -0.25 -1.66
CA VAL A 126 -4.48 -0.92 -2.37
C VAL A 126 -4.91 -2.19 -1.64
#